data_965482039688652d5866c8eb6241161c
#
_entry.id   965482039688652d5866c8eb6241161c
#
_cell.length_a   1.000
_cell.length_b   1.000
_cell.length_c   1.000
_cell.angle_alpha   90.00
_cell.angle_beta   90.00
_cell.angle_gamma   90.00
#
_symmetry.space_group_name_H-M   'P 1'
#
loop_
_entity.id
_entity.type
_entity.pdbx_description
1 polymer ?
#
loop_
_entity_poly.entity_id
_entity_poly.type
_entity_poly.pdbx_seq_one_letter_code
_entity_poly.pdbx_strand_id
1 'polypeptide(L)' 'MIRPISYVKNTRKTYNKKLEKVITEVEVQFSNEEPAWIPYDTLLAIQEKILVK' A
#
# COMPACT_ATOMS: atom_id res chain seq x y z
N MET A 1 -4.96 -11.00 -9.80
CA MET A 1 -4.40 -11.84 -8.73
C MET A 1 -3.86 -10.97 -7.61
N ILE A 2 -4.12 -11.36 -6.38
CA ILE A 2 -3.65 -10.61 -5.22
C ILE A 2 -2.31 -11.17 -4.79
N ARG A 3 -1.32 -10.27 -4.65
CA ARG A 3 0.00 -10.69 -4.20
C ARG A 3 0.11 -10.47 -2.70
N PRO A 4 0.68 -11.41 -1.98
CA PRO A 4 0.84 -11.25 -0.53
C PRO A 4 1.87 -10.17 -0.22
N ILE A 5 1.59 -9.41 0.82
CA ILE A 5 2.51 -8.40 1.33
C ILE A 5 3.30 -9.05 2.46
N SER A 6 4.62 -9.02 2.34
CA SER A 6 5.47 -9.58 3.39
C SER A 6 5.51 -8.68 4.61
N TYR A 7 5.72 -7.39 4.39
CA TYR A 7 5.73 -6.44 5.50
C TYR A 7 5.74 -5.01 4.95
N VAL A 8 5.44 -4.06 5.84
CA VAL A 8 5.51 -2.64 5.52
C VAL A 8 6.86 -2.12 6.01
N LYS A 9 7.62 -1.48 5.11
CA LYS A 9 8.94 -0.98 5.44
C LYS A 9 8.91 0.44 5.99
N ASN A 10 8.15 1.31 5.34
CA ASN A 10 8.12 2.73 5.70
C ASN A 10 6.76 3.33 5.41
N THR A 11 6.53 4.51 5.97
CA THR A 11 5.35 5.31 5.65
C THR A 11 5.79 6.73 5.37
N ARG A 12 4.98 7.44 4.59
CA ARG A 12 5.24 8.86 4.33
C ARG A 12 3.94 9.55 3.97
N LYS A 13 3.94 10.87 4.07
CA LYS A 13 2.80 11.68 3.62
C LYS A 13 3.23 12.45 2.38
N THR A 14 2.35 12.50 1.40
CA THR A 14 2.64 13.19 0.16
C THR A 14 1.37 13.85 -0.37
N TYR A 15 1.53 14.93 -1.11
CA TYR A 15 0.41 15.62 -1.71
C TYR A 15 -0.01 14.92 -2.99
N ASN A 16 -1.28 14.62 -3.11
CA ASN A 16 -1.83 13.99 -4.30
C ASN A 16 -2.60 15.04 -5.11
N LYS A 17 -2.08 15.35 -6.29
CA LYS A 17 -2.67 16.38 -7.14
C LYS A 17 -4.06 16.01 -7.63
N LYS A 18 -4.29 14.75 -7.90
CA LYS A 18 -5.59 14.29 -8.38
C LYS A 18 -6.67 14.44 -7.34
N LEU A 19 -6.33 14.13 -6.09
CA LEU A 19 -7.28 14.22 -4.98
C LEU A 19 -7.23 15.58 -4.30
N GLU A 20 -6.24 16.40 -4.63
CA GLU A 20 -6.01 17.71 -4.07
C GLU A 20 -5.93 17.70 -2.54
N LYS A 21 -5.22 16.71 -2.02
CA LYS A 21 -5.03 16.59 -0.57
C LYS A 21 -3.79 15.77 -0.26
N VAL A 22 -3.35 15.88 0.99
CA VAL A 22 -2.24 15.08 1.48
C VAL A 22 -2.75 13.67 1.77
N ILE A 23 -2.05 12.67 1.27
CA ILE A 23 -2.40 11.28 1.53
C ILE A 23 -1.22 10.59 2.19
N THR A 24 -1.50 9.48 2.85
CA THR A 24 -0.47 8.63 3.42
C THR A 24 -0.15 7.52 2.43
N GLU A 25 1.14 7.32 2.20
CA GLU A 25 1.62 6.21 1.38
C GLU A 25 2.48 5.30 2.23
N VAL A 26 2.48 4.03 1.89
CA VAL A 26 3.29 3.05 2.60
C VAL A 26 4.18 2.32 1.60
N GLU A 27 5.41 2.08 2.04
CA GLU A 27 6.34 1.28 1.25
C GLU A 27 6.19 -0.16 1.71
N VAL A 28 5.73 -1.01 0.80
CA VAL A 28 5.48 -2.41 1.12
C VAL A 28 6.44 -3.31 0.36
N GLN A 29 6.81 -4.38 1.00
CA GLN A 29 7.63 -5.41 0.39
C GLN A 29 6.70 -6.54 -0.04
N PHE A 30 6.61 -6.76 -1.35
CA PHE A 30 5.90 -7.92 -1.89
C PHE A 30 6.88 -9.08 -2.01
N SER A 31 6.34 -10.27 -1.93
CA SER A 31 7.15 -11.48 -2.08
C SER A 31 7.87 -11.50 -3.42
N ASN A 32 9.19 -11.68 -3.38
CA ASN A 32 10.01 -11.83 -4.58
C ASN A 32 9.97 -10.63 -5.53
N GLU A 33 9.65 -9.45 -5.01
CA GLU A 33 9.62 -8.23 -5.83
C GLU A 33 10.27 -7.09 -5.08
N GLU A 34 10.56 -6.03 -5.80
CA GLU A 34 11.12 -4.84 -5.18
C GLU A 34 10.04 -4.10 -4.39
N PRO A 35 10.42 -3.39 -3.33
CA PRO A 35 9.46 -2.61 -2.55
C PRO A 35 8.78 -1.56 -3.43
N ALA A 36 7.54 -1.26 -3.11
CA ALA A 36 6.77 -0.27 -3.86
C ALA A 36 5.99 0.62 -2.89
N TRP A 37 5.82 1.88 -3.28
CA TRP A 37 5.02 2.82 -2.51
C TRP A 37 3.58 2.75 -3.02
N ILE A 38 2.65 2.51 -2.13
CA ILE A 38 1.23 2.47 -2.47
C ILE A 38 0.45 3.33 -1.49
N PRO A 39 -0.71 3.86 -1.92
CA PRO A 39 -1.57 4.60 -0.99
C PRO A 39 -2.03 3.69 0.15
N TYR A 40 -2.17 4.27 1.34
CA TYR A 40 -2.62 3.50 2.49
C TYR A 40 -3.97 2.84 2.25
N ASP A 41 -4.88 3.54 1.58
CA ASP A 41 -6.19 2.97 1.25
C ASP A 41 -6.08 1.72 0.40
N THR A 42 -5.12 1.72 -0.52
CA THR A 42 -4.85 0.55 -1.34
C THR A 42 -4.38 -0.62 -0.50
N LEU A 43 -3.50 -0.33 0.48
CA LEU A 43 -3.03 -1.36 1.40
C LEU A 43 -4.19 -1.98 2.15
N LEU A 44 -5.09 -1.16 2.66
CA LEU A 44 -6.25 -1.66 3.40
C LEU A 44 -7.13 -2.54 2.52
N ALA A 45 -7.34 -2.15 1.26
CA ALA A 45 -8.14 -2.93 0.34
C ALA A 45 -7.51 -4.29 0.06
N ILE A 46 -6.20 -4.34 -0.08
CA ILE A 46 -5.49 -5.59 -0.29
C ILE A 46 -5.62 -6.50 0.93
N GLN A 47 -5.44 -5.95 2.11
CA GLN A 47 -5.55 -6.72 3.35
C GLN A 47 -6.96 -7.26 3.54
N GLU A 48 -7.97 -6.46 3.21
CA GLU A 48 -9.35 -6.88 3.31
C GLU A 48 -9.62 -8.10 2.45
N LYS A 49 -9.12 -8.10 1.22
CA LYS A 49 -9.32 -9.22 0.33
C LYS A 49 -8.59 -10.48 0.77
N ILE A 50 -7.48 -10.30 1.45
CA ILE A 50 -6.75 -11.45 1.99
C ILE A 50 -7.48 -12.06 3.18
N LEU A 51 -8.05 -11.22 4.03
CA LEU A 51 -8.71 -11.66 5.26
C LEU A 51 -10.10 -12.24 5.03
N VAL A 52 -10.79 -11.77 4.01
CA VAL A 52 -12.14 -12.26 3.70
C VAL A 52 -12.04 -13.55 2.90
N LYS A 53 -12.67 -14.56 3.42
CA LYS A 53 -12.64 -15.87 2.79
C LYS A 53 -13.93 -16.14 2.04
#